data_b71e8c63b0cc004ec7d9ee3f847027cb
#
_entry.id   b71e8c63b0cc004ec7d9ee3f847027cb
#
_cell.length_a   1.000
_cell.length_b   1.000
_cell.length_c   1.000
_cell.angle_alpha   90.00
_cell.angle_beta   90.00
_cell.angle_gamma   90.00
#
_symmetry.space_group_name_H-M   'P 1'
#
loop_
_entity.id
_entity.type
_entity.pdbx_description
1 polymer ?
#
loop_
_entity_poly.entity_id
_entity_poly.type
_entity_poly.pdbx_seq_one_letter_code
_entity_poly.pdbx_strand_id
1 'polypeptide(L)'
;MTTLFTRTDPALGEFSVRPVDPPADAELLHGWVTHPKAVFWLMQDHDLAAVEKEFTRIAADPFHDAFIGLHNGTPAFLVERYDPAHRELVGIHAAEPGDVGMHFLSAPTDTPVRGFTLAVITTVMEMLFDDPATRRVVVEPDARNTAVHALNEAVGFEVVRTVSLPSKDAYLSTCTRDQFLATRGDHR
;
A
#
# COMPACT_ATOMS: atom_id res chain seq x y z
N MET A 1 -14.56 -2.42 -15.54
CA MET A 1 -13.33 -1.82 -14.99
C MET A 1 -12.14 -2.67 -15.39
N THR A 2 -11.03 -2.08 -15.82
CA THR A 2 -9.87 -2.83 -16.33
C THR A 2 -8.99 -3.28 -15.18
N THR A 3 -8.74 -4.60 -15.06
CA THR A 3 -7.74 -5.15 -14.15
C THR A 3 -6.34 -4.78 -14.65
N LEU A 4 -5.49 -4.26 -13.77
CA LEU A 4 -4.11 -3.88 -14.08
C LEU A 4 -3.10 -4.97 -13.74
N PHE A 5 -3.37 -5.73 -12.68
CA PHE A 5 -2.47 -6.77 -12.18
C PHE A 5 -3.27 -7.93 -11.60
N THR A 6 -2.75 -9.15 -11.74
CA THR A 6 -3.35 -10.35 -11.16
C THR A 6 -2.24 -11.29 -10.66
N ARG A 7 -2.45 -11.85 -9.48
CA ARG A 7 -1.59 -12.85 -8.84
C ARG A 7 -2.43 -13.98 -8.28
N THR A 8 -1.96 -15.22 -8.40
CA THR A 8 -2.58 -16.37 -7.71
C THR A 8 -1.72 -16.76 -6.51
N ASP A 9 -2.33 -16.76 -5.33
CA ASP A 9 -1.74 -17.33 -4.12
C ASP A 9 -2.16 -18.79 -3.98
N PRO A 10 -1.23 -19.75 -3.77
CA PRO A 10 -1.57 -21.17 -3.72
C PRO A 10 -2.56 -21.55 -2.63
N ALA A 11 -2.59 -20.80 -1.52
CA ALA A 11 -3.44 -21.09 -0.37
C ALA A 11 -4.73 -20.25 -0.33
N LEU A 12 -4.69 -19.03 -0.88
CA LEU A 12 -5.77 -18.05 -0.72
C LEU A 12 -6.54 -17.77 -2.03
N GLY A 13 -6.01 -18.16 -3.17
CA GLY A 13 -6.67 -17.94 -4.46
C GLY A 13 -6.21 -16.66 -5.17
N GLU A 14 -7.09 -16.04 -5.94
CA GLU A 14 -6.74 -14.92 -6.82
C GLU A 14 -6.76 -13.59 -6.09
N PHE A 15 -5.72 -12.79 -6.32
CA PHE A 15 -5.64 -11.37 -6.00
C PHE A 15 -5.53 -10.58 -7.30
N SER A 16 -6.36 -9.55 -7.45
CA SER A 16 -6.29 -8.66 -8.60
C SER A 16 -6.39 -7.19 -8.18
N VAL A 17 -5.90 -6.28 -9.03
CA VAL A 17 -5.82 -4.86 -8.72
C VAL A 17 -6.40 -4.05 -9.88
N ARG A 18 -7.23 -3.06 -9.57
CA ARG A 18 -7.79 -2.10 -10.51
C ARG A 18 -7.65 -0.66 -10.00
N PRO A 19 -7.66 0.35 -10.84
CA PRO A 19 -7.73 1.74 -10.40
C PRO A 19 -8.97 2.00 -9.52
N VAL A 20 -8.84 2.93 -8.60
CA VAL A 20 -9.99 3.52 -7.90
C VAL A 20 -10.84 4.31 -8.90
N ASP A 21 -12.15 4.16 -8.82
CA ASP A 21 -13.14 5.04 -9.45
C ASP A 21 -13.77 5.87 -8.34
N PRO A 22 -13.31 7.13 -8.07
CA PRO A 22 -13.68 7.84 -6.86
C PRO A 22 -15.19 7.95 -6.62
N PRO A 23 -16.04 8.28 -7.62
CA PRO A 23 -17.49 8.31 -7.40
C PRO A 23 -18.09 6.93 -7.11
N ALA A 24 -17.62 5.89 -7.79
CA ALA A 24 -18.17 4.53 -7.64
C ALA A 24 -17.67 3.83 -6.37
N ASP A 25 -16.46 4.14 -5.92
CA ASP A 25 -15.81 3.48 -4.78
C ASP A 25 -15.92 4.29 -3.48
N ALA A 26 -16.48 5.50 -3.48
CA ALA A 26 -16.47 6.40 -2.33
C ALA A 26 -17.04 5.77 -1.04
N GLU A 27 -18.20 5.10 -1.11
CA GLU A 27 -18.82 4.45 0.05
C GLU A 27 -17.95 3.31 0.59
N LEU A 28 -17.38 2.49 -0.31
CA LEU A 28 -16.48 1.41 0.03
C LEU A 28 -15.23 1.94 0.76
N LEU A 29 -14.58 2.93 0.16
CA LEU A 29 -13.37 3.55 0.68
C LEU A 29 -13.64 4.24 2.02
N HIS A 30 -14.75 4.99 2.13
CA HIS A 30 -15.16 5.59 3.39
C HIS A 30 -15.29 4.54 4.50
N GLY A 31 -15.98 3.43 4.24
CA GLY A 31 -16.12 2.34 5.22
C GLY A 31 -14.78 1.73 5.66
N TRP A 32 -13.75 1.80 4.82
CA TRP A 32 -12.42 1.25 5.14
C TRP A 32 -11.52 2.25 5.86
N VAL A 33 -11.38 3.47 5.32
CA VAL A 33 -10.39 4.45 5.83
C VAL A 33 -10.83 5.12 7.14
N THR A 34 -12.14 5.17 7.41
CA THR A 34 -12.68 5.68 8.68
C THR A 34 -12.84 4.60 9.75
N HIS A 35 -12.64 3.33 9.41
CA HIS A 35 -12.78 2.24 10.38
C HIS A 35 -11.73 2.34 11.49
N PRO A 36 -12.05 2.03 12.77
CA PRO A 36 -11.09 2.09 13.88
C PRO A 36 -9.79 1.27 13.66
N LYS A 37 -9.85 0.19 12.89
CA LYS A 37 -8.65 -0.60 12.52
C LYS A 37 -7.71 0.15 11.56
N ALA A 38 -8.18 1.19 10.87
CA ALA A 38 -7.40 2.00 9.93
C ALA A 38 -6.78 3.25 10.60
N VAL A 39 -6.53 3.22 11.91
CA VAL A 39 -6.04 4.38 12.69
C VAL A 39 -4.78 5.03 12.09
N PHE A 40 -3.91 4.25 11.48
CA PHE A 40 -2.68 4.74 10.86
C PHE A 40 -2.89 5.31 9.45
N TRP A 41 -4.12 5.23 8.90
CA TRP A 41 -4.49 5.88 7.65
C TRP A 41 -4.84 7.37 7.83
N LEU A 42 -5.13 7.77 9.08
CA LEU A 42 -5.37 9.15 9.52
C LEU A 42 -6.60 9.83 8.86
N MET A 43 -7.63 9.06 8.53
CA MET A 43 -8.88 9.56 7.92
C MET A 43 -10.14 9.24 8.74
N GLN A 44 -10.02 8.92 10.03
CA GLN A 44 -11.14 8.46 10.86
C GLN A 44 -12.29 9.48 10.95
N ASP A 45 -11.99 10.77 10.91
CA ASP A 45 -12.96 11.86 11.07
C ASP A 45 -13.47 12.40 9.73
N HIS A 46 -13.12 11.78 8.60
CA HIS A 46 -13.56 12.21 7.28
C HIS A 46 -14.99 11.74 7.02
N ASP A 47 -15.84 12.63 6.53
CA ASP A 47 -17.14 12.23 5.97
C ASP A 47 -16.99 11.66 4.55
N LEU A 48 -18.07 11.11 4.01
CA LEU A 48 -18.08 10.51 2.68
C LEU A 48 -17.60 11.48 1.58
N ALA A 49 -18.04 12.73 1.65
CA ALA A 49 -17.68 13.74 0.66
C ALA A 49 -16.17 14.10 0.72
N ALA A 50 -15.60 14.14 1.94
CA ALA A 50 -14.17 14.38 2.13
C ALA A 50 -13.33 13.20 1.58
N VAL A 51 -13.77 11.96 1.77
CA VAL A 51 -13.11 10.77 1.22
C VAL A 51 -13.18 10.77 -0.31
N GLU A 52 -14.35 10.98 -0.91
CA GLU A 52 -14.52 11.06 -2.37
C GLU A 52 -13.62 12.17 -2.97
N LYS A 53 -13.61 13.34 -2.32
CA LYS A 53 -12.75 14.46 -2.75
C LYS A 53 -11.28 14.11 -2.71
N GLU A 54 -10.82 13.42 -1.67
CA GLU A 54 -9.41 13.02 -1.55
C GLU A 54 -9.02 12.04 -2.65
N PHE A 55 -9.80 10.99 -2.90
CA PHE A 55 -9.49 10.05 -3.99
C PHE A 55 -9.67 10.66 -5.38
N THR A 56 -10.56 11.65 -5.55
CA THR A 56 -10.63 12.47 -6.78
C THR A 56 -9.36 13.30 -6.97
N ARG A 57 -8.82 13.88 -5.90
CA ARG A 57 -7.55 14.59 -5.93
C ARG A 57 -6.41 13.66 -6.34
N ILE A 58 -6.34 12.45 -5.75
CA ILE A 58 -5.33 11.44 -6.11
C ILE A 58 -5.47 11.05 -7.58
N ALA A 59 -6.67 10.78 -8.07
CA ALA A 59 -6.91 10.39 -9.46
C ALA A 59 -6.52 11.48 -10.49
N ALA A 60 -6.46 12.75 -10.08
CA ALA A 60 -6.03 13.87 -10.91
C ALA A 60 -4.52 14.18 -10.78
N ASP A 61 -3.82 13.50 -9.89
CA ASP A 61 -2.42 13.77 -9.56
C ASP A 61 -1.47 12.92 -10.41
N PRO A 62 -0.55 13.50 -11.20
CA PRO A 62 0.36 12.74 -12.05
C PRO A 62 1.44 11.96 -11.27
N PHE A 63 1.56 12.18 -9.96
CA PHE A 63 2.56 11.58 -9.09
C PHE A 63 1.96 10.68 -8.00
N HIS A 64 0.65 10.41 -8.05
CA HIS A 64 -0.04 9.63 -7.03
C HIS A 64 -1.19 8.82 -7.66
N ASP A 65 -1.22 7.54 -7.43
CA ASP A 65 -2.28 6.64 -7.89
C ASP A 65 -2.91 5.89 -6.70
N ALA A 66 -4.20 5.58 -6.80
CA ALA A 66 -4.89 4.72 -5.85
C ALA A 66 -5.57 3.54 -6.57
N PHE A 67 -5.55 2.37 -5.92
CA PHE A 67 -6.06 1.12 -6.47
C PHE A 67 -6.90 0.36 -5.45
N ILE A 68 -7.99 -0.24 -5.93
CA ILE A 68 -8.73 -1.28 -5.19
C ILE A 68 -8.15 -2.64 -5.53
N GLY A 69 -7.73 -3.36 -4.51
CA GLY A 69 -7.38 -4.76 -4.60
C GLY A 69 -8.59 -5.65 -4.33
N LEU A 70 -8.74 -6.69 -5.13
CA LEU A 70 -9.77 -7.70 -4.99
C LEU A 70 -9.14 -9.03 -4.58
N HIS A 71 -9.87 -9.78 -3.76
CA HIS A 71 -9.58 -11.17 -3.43
C HIS A 71 -10.74 -12.04 -3.91
N ASN A 72 -10.46 -12.95 -4.83
CA ASN A 72 -11.47 -13.80 -5.48
C ASN A 72 -12.67 -12.97 -6.02
N GLY A 73 -12.35 -11.83 -6.66
CA GLY A 73 -13.35 -10.92 -7.24
C GLY A 73 -14.04 -9.96 -6.26
N THR A 74 -13.78 -10.05 -4.95
CA THR A 74 -14.39 -9.19 -3.94
C THR A 74 -13.39 -8.12 -3.48
N PRO A 75 -13.75 -6.83 -3.40
CA PRO A 75 -12.89 -5.78 -2.86
C PRO A 75 -12.39 -6.11 -1.46
N ALA A 76 -11.07 -6.04 -1.24
CA ALA A 76 -10.44 -6.57 -0.04
C ALA A 76 -9.25 -5.75 0.50
N PHE A 77 -8.71 -4.84 -0.29
CA PHE A 77 -7.62 -3.95 0.15
C PHE A 77 -7.52 -2.70 -0.72
N LEU A 78 -6.91 -1.67 -0.17
CA LEU A 78 -6.58 -0.40 -0.83
C LEU A 78 -5.07 -0.31 -0.96
N VAL A 79 -4.61 0.23 -2.08
CA VAL A 79 -3.19 0.54 -2.32
C VAL A 79 -3.08 1.97 -2.84
N GLU A 80 -2.10 2.71 -2.35
CA GLU A 80 -1.63 3.94 -2.96
C GLU A 80 -0.20 3.74 -3.43
N ARG A 81 0.12 4.28 -4.61
CA ARG A 81 1.45 4.37 -5.18
C ARG A 81 1.78 5.82 -5.45
N TYR A 82 2.94 6.29 -5.05
CA TYR A 82 3.34 7.67 -5.26
C TYR A 82 4.81 7.81 -5.64
N ASP A 83 5.15 8.94 -6.26
CA ASP A 83 6.53 9.35 -6.52
C ASP A 83 7.08 10.06 -5.27
N PRO A 84 8.07 9.47 -4.55
CA PRO A 84 8.62 10.06 -3.33
C PRO A 84 9.40 11.36 -3.56
N ALA A 85 9.77 11.69 -4.80
CA ALA A 85 10.38 12.98 -5.13
C ALA A 85 9.35 14.12 -5.17
N HIS A 86 8.05 13.81 -5.28
CA HIS A 86 6.98 14.80 -5.45
C HIS A 86 5.89 14.73 -4.37
N ARG A 87 5.89 13.70 -3.53
CA ARG A 87 4.88 13.46 -2.48
C ARG A 87 5.55 13.18 -1.15
N GLU A 88 4.84 12.71 -0.19
CA GLU A 88 5.03 12.51 1.26
C GLU A 88 6.47 12.63 1.79
N LEU A 89 7.45 12.20 1.02
CA LEU A 89 8.86 12.13 1.44
C LEU A 89 9.73 13.30 0.93
N VAL A 90 9.12 14.31 0.30
CA VAL A 90 9.84 15.51 -0.16
C VAL A 90 10.55 16.19 1.00
N GLY A 91 11.86 16.43 0.85
CA GLY A 91 12.70 17.04 1.89
C GLY A 91 13.10 16.09 3.02
N ILE A 92 12.63 14.84 3.00
CA ILE A 92 12.90 13.82 4.01
C ILE A 92 13.75 12.70 3.41
N HIS A 93 13.41 12.22 2.23
CA HIS A 93 14.13 11.19 1.50
C HIS A 93 14.74 11.78 0.23
N ALA A 94 16.03 11.52 0.00
CA ALA A 94 16.67 11.83 -1.28
C ALA A 94 16.26 10.75 -2.29
N ALA A 95 15.13 10.99 -2.97
CA ALA A 95 14.61 10.03 -3.94
C ALA A 95 15.56 9.85 -5.12
N GLU A 96 15.73 8.61 -5.56
CA GLU A 96 16.53 8.22 -6.71
C GLU A 96 15.62 7.77 -7.87
N PRO A 97 16.09 7.82 -9.12
CA PRO A 97 15.32 7.30 -10.26
C PRO A 97 14.95 5.82 -10.05
N GLY A 98 13.64 5.52 -10.10
CA GLY A 98 13.10 4.19 -9.85
C GLY A 98 12.66 3.93 -8.41
N ASP A 99 12.71 4.94 -7.55
CA ASP A 99 12.03 4.88 -6.24
C ASP A 99 10.53 5.03 -6.43
N VAL A 100 9.78 4.19 -5.72
CA VAL A 100 8.31 4.22 -5.67
C VAL A 100 7.87 4.16 -4.22
N GLY A 101 7.05 5.12 -3.80
CA GLY A 101 6.39 5.09 -2.49
C GLY A 101 5.10 4.27 -2.53
N MET A 102 4.69 3.66 -1.41
CA MET A 102 3.42 2.98 -1.32
C MET A 102 2.81 3.03 0.07
N HIS A 103 1.47 3.05 0.11
CA HIS A 103 0.67 2.72 1.28
C HIS A 103 -0.28 1.59 0.94
N PHE A 104 -0.65 0.77 1.91
CA PHE A 104 -1.71 -0.21 1.73
C PHE A 104 -2.55 -0.38 3.00
N LEU A 105 -3.81 -0.75 2.82
CA LEU A 105 -4.77 -1.03 3.87
C LEU A 105 -5.56 -2.28 3.51
N SER A 106 -5.51 -3.33 4.34
CA SER A 106 -6.45 -4.45 4.22
C SER A 106 -7.83 -4.03 4.73
N ALA A 107 -8.88 -4.36 3.98
CA ALA A 107 -10.26 -4.07 4.37
C ALA A 107 -10.56 -4.59 5.77
N PRO A 108 -11.33 -3.85 6.57
CA PRO A 108 -11.81 -4.35 7.86
C PRO A 108 -12.62 -5.63 7.69
N THR A 109 -12.41 -6.61 8.58
CA THR A 109 -13.16 -7.86 8.56
C THR A 109 -13.34 -8.39 9.98
N ASP A 110 -14.47 -9.08 10.21
CA ASP A 110 -14.75 -9.83 11.45
C ASP A 110 -14.30 -11.29 11.35
N THR A 111 -13.91 -11.72 10.15
CA THR A 111 -13.44 -13.09 9.87
C THR A 111 -12.03 -13.08 9.31
N PRO A 112 -10.99 -12.76 10.11
CA PRO A 112 -9.63 -12.67 9.62
C PRO A 112 -9.12 -14.04 9.15
N VAL A 113 -8.47 -14.04 7.98
CA VAL A 113 -7.84 -15.23 7.40
C VAL A 113 -6.34 -15.16 7.66
N ARG A 114 -5.78 -16.26 8.18
CA ARG A 114 -4.34 -16.36 8.47
C ARG A 114 -3.52 -16.17 7.17
N GLY A 115 -2.53 -15.31 7.23
CA GLY A 115 -1.63 -15.04 6.10
C GLY A 115 -2.19 -14.04 5.06
N PHE A 116 -3.45 -13.61 5.21
CA PHE A 116 -4.10 -12.73 4.23
C PHE A 116 -3.34 -11.41 4.02
N THR A 117 -2.99 -10.70 5.09
CA THR A 117 -2.29 -9.41 4.98
C THR A 117 -0.89 -9.57 4.38
N LEU A 118 -0.20 -10.69 4.66
CA LEU A 118 1.07 -11.01 4.01
C LEU A 118 0.88 -11.26 2.50
N ALA A 119 -0.19 -11.97 2.11
CA ALA A 119 -0.51 -12.16 0.68
C ALA A 119 -0.87 -10.83 0.00
N VAL A 120 -1.55 -9.92 0.69
CA VAL A 120 -1.85 -8.56 0.20
C VAL A 120 -0.56 -7.79 -0.06
N ILE A 121 0.33 -7.63 0.94
CA ILE A 121 1.57 -6.88 0.73
C ILE A 121 2.46 -7.54 -0.33
N THR A 122 2.51 -8.87 -0.39
CA THR A 122 3.23 -9.60 -1.45
C THR A 122 2.66 -9.26 -2.83
N THR A 123 1.33 -9.22 -2.97
CA THR A 123 0.67 -8.84 -4.24
C THR A 123 1.01 -7.41 -4.63
N VAL A 124 1.01 -6.48 -3.66
CA VAL A 124 1.40 -5.09 -3.89
C VAL A 124 2.84 -4.98 -4.37
N MET A 125 3.77 -5.66 -3.69
CA MET A 125 5.19 -5.65 -4.06
C MET A 125 5.43 -6.26 -5.45
N GLU A 126 4.74 -7.35 -5.80
CA GLU A 126 4.81 -7.92 -7.16
C GLU A 126 4.29 -6.94 -8.20
N MET A 127 3.15 -6.29 -7.95
CA MET A 127 2.58 -5.28 -8.84
C MET A 127 3.55 -4.11 -9.06
N LEU A 128 4.16 -3.59 -7.99
CA LEU A 128 5.10 -2.47 -8.09
C LEU A 128 6.38 -2.85 -8.85
N PHE A 129 6.88 -4.07 -8.62
CA PHE A 129 8.05 -4.58 -9.32
C PHE A 129 7.75 -5.21 -10.69
N ASP A 130 6.50 -5.31 -11.12
CA ASP A 130 6.15 -5.68 -12.49
C ASP A 130 6.64 -4.61 -13.50
N ASP A 131 6.63 -3.36 -13.10
CA ASP A 131 7.28 -2.28 -13.84
C ASP A 131 8.82 -2.41 -13.73
N PRO A 132 9.53 -2.66 -14.85
CA PRO A 132 11.00 -2.77 -14.83
C PRO A 132 11.71 -1.47 -14.44
N ALA A 133 11.04 -0.33 -14.51
CA ALA A 133 11.58 0.95 -14.06
C ALA A 133 11.63 1.05 -12.53
N THR A 134 10.78 0.32 -11.81
CA THR A 134 10.80 0.29 -10.35
C THR A 134 12.03 -0.46 -9.85
N ARG A 135 12.92 0.24 -9.16
CA ARG A 135 14.16 -0.31 -8.59
C ARG A 135 14.06 -0.55 -7.10
N ARG A 136 13.33 0.32 -6.40
CA ARG A 136 13.24 0.33 -4.95
C ARG A 136 11.87 0.84 -4.51
N VAL A 137 11.25 0.15 -3.57
CA VAL A 137 10.03 0.62 -2.89
C VAL A 137 10.44 1.28 -1.58
N VAL A 138 9.85 2.44 -1.28
CA VAL A 138 10.13 3.26 -0.10
C VAL A 138 8.85 3.44 0.70
N VAL A 139 8.91 3.24 2.01
CA VAL A 139 7.77 3.38 2.91
C VAL A 139 8.17 4.08 4.21
N GLU A 140 7.19 4.71 4.86
CA GLU A 140 7.38 5.43 6.12
C GLU A 140 6.25 5.16 7.13
N PRO A 141 6.02 3.87 7.49
CA PRO A 141 4.98 3.51 8.45
C PRO A 141 5.23 4.17 9.81
N ASP A 142 4.13 4.52 10.50
CA ASP A 142 4.17 5.02 11.88
C ASP A 142 4.99 4.08 12.76
N ALA A 143 5.90 4.63 13.55
CA ALA A 143 6.78 3.84 14.43
C ALA A 143 6.02 2.97 15.44
N ARG A 144 4.76 3.33 15.75
CA ARG A 144 3.87 2.57 16.63
C ARG A 144 3.18 1.40 15.95
N ASN A 145 3.18 1.33 14.62
CA ASN A 145 2.50 0.27 13.84
C ASN A 145 3.37 -0.99 13.76
N THR A 146 3.53 -1.69 14.89
CA THR A 146 4.38 -2.88 14.98
C THR A 146 3.95 -4.01 14.03
N ALA A 147 2.65 -4.11 13.73
CA ALA A 147 2.12 -5.12 12.83
C ALA A 147 2.63 -4.92 11.39
N VAL A 148 2.68 -3.68 10.89
CA VAL A 148 3.16 -3.40 9.54
C VAL A 148 4.68 -3.54 9.46
N HIS A 149 5.42 -3.28 10.55
CA HIS A 149 6.88 -3.48 10.54
C HIS A 149 7.24 -4.95 10.32
N ALA A 150 6.55 -5.89 11.00
CA ALA A 150 6.75 -7.32 10.79
C ALA A 150 6.38 -7.78 9.36
N LEU A 151 5.34 -7.19 8.75
CA LEU A 151 4.96 -7.46 7.36
C LEU A 151 6.01 -6.93 6.38
N ASN A 152 6.51 -5.73 6.61
CA ASN A 152 7.56 -5.11 5.78
C ASN A 152 8.84 -5.96 5.82
N GLU A 153 9.29 -6.37 7.00
CA GLU A 153 10.43 -7.27 7.15
C GLU A 153 10.24 -8.59 6.39
N ALA A 154 9.03 -9.18 6.49
CA ALA A 154 8.72 -10.44 5.82
C ALA A 154 8.78 -10.36 4.27
N VAL A 155 8.65 -9.17 3.68
CA VAL A 155 8.78 -8.97 2.23
C VAL A 155 10.08 -8.25 1.83
N GLY A 156 11.04 -8.13 2.77
CA GLY A 156 12.40 -7.70 2.48
C GLY A 156 12.70 -6.21 2.68
N PHE A 157 11.81 -5.45 3.33
CA PHE A 157 12.14 -4.07 3.70
C PHE A 157 13.19 -4.03 4.82
N GLU A 158 14.09 -3.09 4.71
CA GLU A 158 15.07 -2.74 5.72
C GLU A 158 14.85 -1.31 6.21
N VAL A 159 14.89 -1.11 7.53
CA VAL A 159 14.79 0.22 8.14
C VAL A 159 16.08 0.98 7.90
N VAL A 160 15.97 2.12 7.24
CA VAL A 160 17.10 3.03 6.97
C VAL A 160 17.33 3.95 8.16
N ARG A 161 16.28 4.58 8.68
CA ARG A 161 16.32 5.50 9.83
C ARG A 161 14.92 5.86 10.33
N THR A 162 14.86 6.42 11.52
CA THR A 162 13.65 7.10 12.01
C THR A 162 13.58 8.52 11.41
N VAL A 163 12.38 8.93 11.05
CA VAL A 163 12.05 10.27 10.55
C VAL A 163 10.86 10.84 11.31
N SER A 164 10.87 12.15 11.56
CA SER A 164 9.73 12.87 12.15
C SER A 164 8.99 13.59 11.05
N LEU A 165 7.75 13.19 10.83
CA LEU A 165 6.77 13.81 9.93
C LEU A 165 5.82 14.70 10.72
N PRO A 166 5.11 15.64 10.09
CA PRO A 166 4.15 16.50 10.80
C PRO A 166 3.06 15.72 11.56
N SER A 167 2.70 14.53 11.08
CA SER A 167 1.62 13.70 11.63
C SER A 167 2.09 12.54 12.49
N LYS A 168 3.37 12.13 12.40
CA LYS A 168 3.88 10.91 13.06
C LYS A 168 5.41 10.87 13.10
N ASP A 169 5.97 10.11 14.04
CA ASP A 169 7.31 9.55 13.90
C ASP A 169 7.18 8.24 13.09
N ALA A 170 8.07 8.03 12.13
CA ALA A 170 7.99 6.91 11.21
C ALA A 170 9.34 6.22 11.01
N TYR A 171 9.33 4.95 10.64
CA TYR A 171 10.51 4.24 10.16
C TYR A 171 10.59 4.32 8.64
N LEU A 172 11.47 5.19 8.14
CA LEU A 172 11.81 5.18 6.72
C LEU A 172 12.48 3.86 6.39
N SER A 173 11.85 3.08 5.53
CA SER A 173 12.31 1.75 5.14
C SER A 173 12.34 1.62 3.63
N THR A 174 13.24 0.81 3.11
CA THR A 174 13.38 0.58 1.67
C THR A 174 13.47 -0.91 1.37
N CYS A 175 12.98 -1.29 0.20
CA CYS A 175 13.11 -2.65 -0.32
C CYS A 175 13.48 -2.59 -1.80
N THR A 176 14.64 -3.13 -2.17
CA THR A 176 15.03 -3.31 -3.56
C THR A 176 14.36 -4.54 -4.17
N ARG A 177 14.33 -4.62 -5.50
CA ARG A 177 13.84 -5.80 -6.21
C ARG A 177 14.55 -7.08 -5.74
N ASP A 178 15.87 -7.05 -5.57
CA ASP A 178 16.66 -8.21 -5.17
C ASP A 178 16.35 -8.66 -3.74
N GLN A 179 16.16 -7.71 -2.80
CA GLN A 179 15.72 -8.00 -1.43
C GLN A 179 14.37 -8.69 -1.42
N PHE A 180 13.39 -8.16 -2.18
CA PHE A 180 12.07 -8.78 -2.30
C PHE A 180 12.15 -10.19 -2.90
N LEU A 181 12.91 -10.39 -3.98
CA LEU A 181 13.06 -11.70 -4.61
C LEU A 181 13.76 -12.71 -3.70
N ALA A 182 14.71 -12.28 -2.86
CA ALA A 182 15.38 -13.14 -1.89
C ALA A 182 14.40 -13.75 -0.89
N THR A 183 13.40 -12.97 -0.39
CA THR A 183 12.38 -13.50 0.54
C THR A 183 11.49 -14.57 -0.08
N ARG A 184 11.41 -14.64 -1.41
CA ARG A 184 10.60 -15.63 -2.14
C ARG A 184 11.36 -16.92 -2.48
N GLY A 185 12.69 -16.88 -2.44
CA GLY A 185 13.56 -18.04 -2.69
C GLY A 185 13.62 -19.02 -1.54
N ASP A 186 13.39 -18.57 -0.31
CA ASP A 186 13.46 -19.40 0.89
C ASP A 186 12.22 -20.28 1.14
N HIS A 187 11.22 -20.21 0.28
CA HIS A 187 9.95 -20.95 0.38
C HIS A 187 9.77 -22.03 -0.71
N ARG A 188 10.89 -22.50 -1.32
CA ARG A 188 10.86 -23.65 -2.26
C ARG A 188 11.31 -24.94 -1.61
#